data_83f1d487bae87cdd3ce382ae9b2d9c22
#
_entry.id   83f1d487bae87cdd3ce382ae9b2d9c22
#
_cell.length_a   1.000
_cell.length_b   1.000
_cell.length_c   1.000
_cell.angle_alpha   90.00
_cell.angle_beta   90.00
_cell.angle_gamma   90.00
#
_symmetry.space_group_name_H-M   'P 1'
#
loop_
_entity.id
_entity.type
_entity.pdbx_description
1 polymer ?
#
loop_
_entity_poly.entity_id
_entity_poly.type
_entity_poly.pdbx_seq_one_letter_code
_entity_poly.pdbx_strand_id
1 'polypeptide(L)'
;DEKAARKKSKELLESVDLSRESNHKIKTFSGGMKQRLGIAQAMLNDPHILILDEPTAGLDPKERVRFRNLISAFSKDRIVILSTHIVSDVEFIAEEIIMMKSGQIIHFGNPQEITSEIDGQVWECTVPTAYAEKYAAAYNTSNLRNTSENQTILRIIGDRPPMENAVRVQPTLEDLYLFY
;
A
#
# COMPACT_ATOMS: atom_id res chain seq x y z
N ASP A 1 -27.35 -0.01 -26.41
CA ASP A 1 -27.59 -1.25 -27.14
C ASP A 1 -27.13 -2.44 -26.25
N GLU A 2 -28.04 -3.40 -26.07
CA GLU A 2 -27.82 -4.59 -25.22
C GLU A 2 -26.58 -5.40 -25.65
N LYS A 3 -26.36 -5.52 -26.97
CA LYS A 3 -25.22 -6.23 -27.52
C LYS A 3 -23.89 -5.55 -27.14
N ALA A 4 -23.83 -4.22 -27.16
CA ALA A 4 -22.67 -3.45 -26.77
C ALA A 4 -22.39 -3.59 -25.26
N ALA A 5 -23.43 -3.53 -24.43
CA ALA A 5 -23.32 -3.72 -22.97
C ALA A 5 -22.80 -5.13 -22.63
N ARG A 6 -23.32 -6.17 -23.28
CA ARG A 6 -22.84 -7.55 -23.08
C ARG A 6 -21.37 -7.72 -23.51
N LYS A 7 -20.98 -7.11 -24.63
CA LYS A 7 -19.59 -7.13 -25.09
C LYS A 7 -18.66 -6.46 -24.06
N LYS A 8 -18.99 -5.23 -23.62
CA LYS A 8 -18.23 -4.50 -22.61
C LYS A 8 -18.11 -5.26 -21.29
N SER A 9 -19.22 -5.85 -20.80
CA SER A 9 -19.21 -6.66 -19.58
C SER A 9 -18.26 -7.86 -19.70
N LYS A 10 -18.23 -8.54 -20.85
CA LYS A 10 -17.34 -9.67 -21.08
C LYS A 10 -15.87 -9.24 -21.08
N GLU A 11 -15.54 -8.14 -21.77
CA GLU A 11 -14.18 -7.56 -21.79
C GLU A 11 -13.71 -7.16 -20.38
N LEU A 12 -14.60 -6.55 -19.59
CA LEU A 12 -14.28 -6.17 -18.22
C LEU A 12 -14.10 -7.38 -17.30
N LEU A 13 -14.94 -8.42 -17.40
CA LEU A 13 -14.74 -9.65 -16.64
C LEU A 13 -13.42 -10.34 -17.01
N GLU A 14 -13.01 -10.27 -18.26
CA GLU A 14 -11.71 -10.76 -18.69
C GLU A 14 -10.55 -9.95 -18.10
N SER A 15 -10.64 -8.61 -18.14
CA SER A 15 -9.61 -7.73 -17.59
C SER A 15 -9.38 -7.90 -16.09
N VAL A 16 -10.41 -8.31 -15.34
CA VAL A 16 -10.34 -8.56 -13.88
C VAL A 16 -10.17 -10.05 -13.53
N ASP A 17 -9.89 -10.91 -14.52
CA ASP A 17 -9.72 -12.37 -14.35
C ASP A 17 -10.91 -13.07 -13.68
N LEU A 18 -12.13 -12.74 -14.15
CA LEU A 18 -13.40 -13.33 -13.67
C LEU A 18 -14.25 -13.96 -14.79
N SER A 19 -13.67 -14.18 -15.99
CA SER A 19 -14.41 -14.74 -17.13
C SER A 19 -15.00 -16.13 -16.83
N ARG A 20 -14.25 -16.96 -16.10
CA ARG A 20 -14.67 -18.34 -15.77
C ARG A 20 -15.83 -18.36 -14.77
N GLU A 21 -15.93 -17.34 -13.94
CA GLU A 21 -16.93 -17.17 -12.88
C GLU A 21 -18.17 -16.42 -13.33
N SER A 22 -18.23 -16.01 -14.59
CA SER A 22 -19.33 -15.19 -15.16
C SER A 22 -20.73 -15.75 -14.95
N ASN A 23 -20.85 -17.09 -14.83
CA ASN A 23 -22.11 -17.80 -14.57
C ASN A 23 -22.32 -18.18 -13.08
N HIS A 24 -21.39 -17.89 -12.22
CA HIS A 24 -21.49 -18.19 -10.79
C HIS A 24 -22.24 -17.09 -10.03
N LYS A 25 -22.89 -17.47 -8.94
CA LYS A 25 -23.59 -16.50 -8.07
C LYS A 25 -22.55 -15.69 -7.28
N ILE A 26 -22.69 -14.36 -7.23
CA ILE A 26 -21.76 -13.45 -6.52
C ILE A 26 -21.61 -13.84 -5.03
N LYS A 27 -22.62 -14.43 -4.41
CA LYS A 27 -22.55 -14.91 -3.02
C LYS A 27 -21.46 -15.97 -2.79
N THR A 28 -21.02 -16.67 -3.84
CA THR A 28 -19.96 -17.69 -3.76
C THR A 28 -18.55 -17.12 -4.00
N PHE A 29 -18.45 -15.84 -4.33
CA PHE A 29 -17.17 -15.19 -4.61
C PHE A 29 -16.37 -14.96 -3.33
N SER A 30 -15.04 -15.14 -3.43
CA SER A 30 -14.10 -14.71 -2.40
C SER A 30 -14.09 -13.17 -2.24
N GLY A 31 -13.46 -12.67 -1.17
CA GLY A 31 -13.28 -11.23 -0.97
C GLY A 31 -12.62 -10.55 -2.16
N GLY A 32 -11.49 -11.08 -2.63
CA GLY A 32 -10.77 -10.57 -3.80
C GLY A 32 -11.57 -10.64 -5.11
N MET A 33 -12.36 -11.70 -5.32
CA MET A 33 -13.25 -11.77 -6.47
C MET A 33 -14.32 -10.70 -6.44
N LYS A 34 -14.93 -10.42 -5.27
CA LYS A 34 -15.93 -9.37 -5.11
C LYS A 34 -15.34 -7.98 -5.36
N GLN A 35 -14.14 -7.71 -4.87
CA GLN A 35 -13.45 -6.44 -5.13
C GLN A 35 -13.13 -6.24 -6.61
N ARG A 36 -12.59 -7.25 -7.29
CA ARG A 36 -12.34 -7.21 -8.73
C ARG A 36 -13.62 -7.02 -9.53
N LEU A 37 -14.72 -7.67 -9.14
CA LEU A 37 -16.03 -7.45 -9.75
C LEU A 37 -16.52 -6.01 -9.53
N GLY A 38 -16.33 -5.44 -8.34
CA GLY A 38 -16.67 -4.05 -8.04
C GLY A 38 -15.92 -3.06 -8.94
N ILE A 39 -14.63 -3.31 -9.19
CA ILE A 39 -13.84 -2.51 -10.14
C ILE A 39 -14.40 -2.65 -11.57
N ALA A 40 -14.67 -3.87 -12.02
CA ALA A 40 -15.27 -4.10 -13.34
C ALA A 40 -16.61 -3.37 -13.47
N GLN A 41 -17.43 -3.35 -12.43
CA GLN A 41 -18.67 -2.60 -12.39
C GLN A 41 -18.45 -1.10 -12.48
N ALA A 42 -17.50 -0.55 -11.73
CA ALA A 42 -17.16 0.88 -11.79
C ALA A 42 -16.66 1.31 -13.18
N MET A 43 -16.02 0.38 -13.90
CA MET A 43 -15.47 0.61 -15.24
C MET A 43 -16.49 0.48 -16.39
N LEU A 44 -17.75 0.11 -16.13
CA LEU A 44 -18.74 -0.12 -17.19
C LEU A 44 -18.98 1.10 -18.08
N ASN A 45 -18.96 2.29 -17.50
CA ASN A 45 -19.20 3.55 -18.22
C ASN A 45 -17.92 4.27 -18.64
N ASP A 46 -16.78 3.58 -18.58
CA ASP A 46 -15.47 4.11 -18.95
C ASP A 46 -15.14 5.47 -18.29
N PRO A 47 -15.13 5.53 -16.96
CA PRO A 47 -14.95 6.78 -16.23
C PRO A 47 -13.55 7.35 -16.43
N HIS A 48 -13.43 8.68 -16.49
CA HIS A 48 -12.14 9.38 -16.48
C HIS A 48 -11.49 9.40 -15.09
N ILE A 49 -12.30 9.28 -14.04
CA ILE A 49 -11.84 9.26 -12.64
C ILE A 49 -12.42 8.02 -11.96
N LEU A 50 -11.56 7.19 -11.40
CA LEU A 50 -11.92 6.01 -10.60
C LEU A 50 -11.52 6.26 -9.15
N ILE A 51 -12.48 6.18 -8.24
CA ILE A 51 -12.25 6.35 -6.80
C ILE A 51 -12.42 5.01 -6.11
N LEU A 52 -11.42 4.59 -5.36
CA LEU A 52 -11.36 3.31 -4.65
C LEU A 52 -11.06 3.55 -3.18
N ASP A 53 -11.97 3.14 -2.31
CA ASP A 53 -11.83 3.27 -0.87
C ASP A 53 -11.43 1.93 -0.24
N GLU A 54 -10.25 1.88 0.41
CA GLU A 54 -9.66 0.69 1.06
C GLU A 54 -9.73 -0.60 0.20
N PRO A 55 -9.36 -0.56 -1.08
CA PRO A 55 -9.69 -1.65 -2.01
C PRO A 55 -8.87 -2.92 -1.79
N THR A 56 -7.81 -2.88 -0.97
CA THR A 56 -6.94 -4.03 -0.67
C THR A 56 -7.17 -4.60 0.72
N ALA A 57 -8.05 -3.98 1.52
CA ALA A 57 -8.36 -4.43 2.87
C ALA A 57 -8.89 -5.88 2.86
N GLY A 58 -8.29 -6.73 3.71
CA GLY A 58 -8.68 -8.14 3.83
C GLY A 58 -8.28 -9.04 2.66
N LEU A 59 -7.51 -8.55 1.69
CA LEU A 59 -6.93 -9.38 0.63
C LEU A 59 -5.69 -10.14 1.12
N ASP A 60 -5.54 -11.37 0.65
CA ASP A 60 -4.28 -12.09 0.80
C ASP A 60 -3.15 -11.47 -0.08
N PRO A 61 -1.87 -11.78 0.18
CA PRO A 61 -0.75 -11.19 -0.54
C PRO A 61 -0.81 -11.39 -2.06
N LYS A 62 -1.29 -12.52 -2.53
CA LYS A 62 -1.41 -12.83 -3.96
C LYS A 62 -2.48 -11.98 -4.63
N GLU A 63 -3.62 -11.80 -3.97
CA GLU A 63 -4.70 -10.96 -4.46
C GLU A 63 -4.29 -9.47 -4.44
N ARG A 64 -3.49 -9.01 -3.45
CA ARG A 64 -2.93 -7.65 -3.44
C ARG A 64 -2.03 -7.38 -4.65
N VAL A 65 -1.15 -8.31 -4.99
CA VAL A 65 -0.30 -8.18 -6.19
C VAL A 65 -1.16 -8.10 -7.45
N ARG A 66 -2.18 -8.94 -7.58
CA ARG A 66 -3.10 -8.89 -8.72
C ARG A 66 -3.84 -7.57 -8.80
N PHE A 67 -4.32 -7.08 -7.65
CA PHE A 67 -5.00 -5.79 -7.55
C PHE A 67 -4.09 -4.65 -8.00
N ARG A 68 -2.85 -4.56 -7.48
CA ARG A 68 -1.88 -3.54 -7.88
C ARG A 68 -1.64 -3.53 -9.39
N ASN A 69 -1.43 -4.70 -10.00
CA ASN A 69 -1.25 -4.82 -11.45
C ASN A 69 -2.50 -4.35 -12.21
N LEU A 70 -3.68 -4.66 -11.71
CA LEU A 70 -4.95 -4.22 -12.30
C LEU A 70 -5.10 -2.69 -12.26
N ILE A 71 -4.81 -2.07 -11.12
CA ILE A 71 -4.86 -0.61 -10.97
C ILE A 71 -3.83 0.06 -11.88
N SER A 72 -2.60 -0.42 -11.91
CA SER A 72 -1.56 0.08 -12.81
C SER A 72 -1.95 -0.04 -14.30
N ALA A 73 -2.69 -1.07 -14.68
CA ALA A 73 -3.20 -1.19 -16.05
C ALA A 73 -4.31 -0.16 -16.35
N PHE A 74 -5.18 0.13 -15.38
CA PHE A 74 -6.27 1.08 -15.54
C PHE A 74 -5.83 2.55 -15.43
N SER A 75 -4.75 2.86 -14.69
CA SER A 75 -4.28 4.24 -14.51
C SER A 75 -3.66 4.85 -15.76
N LYS A 76 -3.37 4.08 -16.80
CA LYS A 76 -2.73 4.58 -18.04
C LYS A 76 -3.52 5.67 -18.76
N ASP A 77 -4.86 5.58 -18.73
CA ASP A 77 -5.76 6.44 -19.49
C ASP A 77 -6.76 7.18 -18.60
N ARG A 78 -6.56 7.17 -17.28
CA ARG A 78 -7.50 7.78 -16.33
C ARG A 78 -6.84 8.12 -15.00
N ILE A 79 -7.48 9.00 -14.25
CA ILE A 79 -7.08 9.30 -12.88
C ILE A 79 -7.65 8.23 -11.95
N VAL A 80 -6.80 7.58 -11.17
CA VAL A 80 -7.20 6.65 -10.12
C VAL A 80 -6.88 7.28 -8.76
N ILE A 81 -7.89 7.51 -7.95
CA ILE A 81 -7.76 7.97 -6.56
C ILE A 81 -8.01 6.76 -5.66
N LEU A 82 -7.02 6.43 -4.84
CA LEU A 82 -7.08 5.29 -3.95
C LEU A 82 -6.84 5.76 -2.51
N SER A 83 -7.79 5.48 -1.60
CA SER A 83 -7.57 5.63 -0.17
C SER A 83 -7.12 4.32 0.45
N THR A 84 -6.12 4.34 1.31
CA THR A 84 -5.68 3.18 2.09
C THR A 84 -4.79 3.60 3.27
N HIS A 85 -4.77 2.78 4.31
CA HIS A 85 -3.82 2.86 5.41
C HIS A 85 -2.65 1.86 5.23
N ILE A 86 -2.64 1.08 4.14
CA ILE A 86 -1.62 0.07 3.86
C ILE A 86 -0.54 0.70 2.97
N VAL A 87 0.49 1.22 3.60
CA VAL A 87 1.58 1.97 2.94
C VAL A 87 2.22 1.19 1.80
N SER A 88 2.48 -0.10 2.01
CA SER A 88 3.10 -0.96 0.99
C SER A 88 2.28 -1.12 -0.29
N ASP A 89 0.98 -0.85 -0.27
CA ASP A 89 0.16 -0.94 -1.47
C ASP A 89 0.32 0.29 -2.36
N VAL A 90 0.50 1.47 -1.77
CA VAL A 90 0.67 2.73 -2.52
C VAL A 90 2.11 2.96 -2.98
N GLU A 91 3.09 2.52 -2.23
CA GLU A 91 4.51 2.70 -2.54
C GLU A 91 4.90 2.19 -3.94
N PHE A 92 4.20 1.15 -4.43
CA PHE A 92 4.48 0.53 -5.74
C PHE A 92 3.66 1.08 -6.90
N ILE A 93 2.52 1.76 -6.65
CA ILE A 93 1.59 2.14 -7.72
C ILE A 93 1.30 3.64 -7.77
N ALA A 94 1.52 4.38 -6.68
CA ALA A 94 1.21 5.79 -6.63
C ALA A 94 2.29 6.62 -7.32
N GLU A 95 1.88 7.48 -8.24
CA GLU A 95 2.73 8.55 -8.81
C GLU A 95 2.78 9.74 -7.85
N GLU A 96 1.65 10.03 -7.20
CA GLU A 96 1.51 11.09 -6.20
C GLU A 96 0.80 10.55 -4.96
N ILE A 97 1.21 11.01 -3.79
CA ILE A 97 0.64 10.66 -2.50
C ILE A 97 0.14 11.91 -1.82
N ILE A 98 -1.06 11.80 -1.24
CA ILE A 98 -1.63 12.79 -0.32
C ILE A 98 -1.65 12.13 1.05
N MET A 99 -0.82 12.61 1.97
CA MET A 99 -0.84 12.14 3.36
C MET A 99 -1.74 13.05 4.19
N MET A 100 -2.67 12.43 4.93
CA MET A 100 -3.65 13.15 5.73
C MET A 100 -3.54 12.76 7.21
N LYS A 101 -3.66 13.75 8.09
CA LYS A 101 -3.76 13.57 9.55
C LYS A 101 -4.82 14.50 10.12
N SER A 102 -5.76 13.95 10.91
CA SER A 102 -6.83 14.71 11.55
C SER A 102 -7.62 15.61 10.59
N GLY A 103 -7.88 15.11 9.36
CA GLY A 103 -8.64 15.84 8.34
C GLY A 103 -7.85 16.93 7.60
N GLN A 104 -6.56 17.07 7.85
CA GLN A 104 -5.69 18.01 7.16
C GLN A 104 -4.67 17.29 6.28
N ILE A 105 -4.36 17.88 5.13
CA ILE A 105 -3.27 17.40 4.28
C ILE A 105 -1.96 17.87 4.92
N ILE A 106 -1.08 16.91 5.24
CA ILE A 106 0.24 17.19 5.82
C ILE A 106 1.36 17.08 4.79
N HIS A 107 1.21 16.20 3.79
CA HIS A 107 2.16 16.06 2.68
C HIS A 107 1.42 15.81 1.37
N PHE A 108 2.02 16.30 0.29
CA PHE A 108 1.61 16.04 -1.09
C PHE A 108 2.84 16.02 -1.99
N GLY A 109 2.99 14.97 -2.78
CA GLY A 109 4.08 14.83 -3.73
C GLY A 109 4.31 13.39 -4.15
N ASN A 110 5.36 13.16 -4.93
CA ASN A 110 5.74 11.79 -5.25
C ASN A 110 6.39 11.08 -4.04
N PRO A 111 6.40 9.74 -4.00
CA PRO A 111 6.91 8.99 -2.85
C PRO A 111 8.33 9.38 -2.43
N GLN A 112 9.23 9.63 -3.39
CA GLN A 112 10.62 9.99 -3.12
C GLN A 112 10.75 11.40 -2.52
N GLU A 113 9.99 12.36 -3.04
CA GLU A 113 10.00 13.73 -2.52
C GLU A 113 9.53 13.78 -1.07
N ILE A 114 8.37 13.19 -0.78
CA ILE A 114 7.82 13.25 0.58
C ILE A 114 8.66 12.45 1.59
N THR A 115 9.25 11.32 1.21
CA THR A 115 10.13 10.56 2.11
C THR A 115 11.44 11.28 2.38
N SER A 116 11.93 12.10 1.46
CA SER A 116 13.16 12.88 1.64
C SER A 116 13.09 13.89 2.79
N GLU A 117 11.88 14.26 3.25
CA GLU A 117 11.70 15.19 4.37
C GLU A 117 12.27 14.66 5.70
N ILE A 118 12.31 13.34 5.86
CA ILE A 118 12.94 12.69 7.02
C ILE A 118 14.31 12.08 6.69
N ASP A 119 14.94 12.52 5.60
CA ASP A 119 16.27 12.04 5.26
C ASP A 119 17.27 12.37 6.36
N GLY A 120 18.05 11.36 6.71
CA GLY A 120 19.01 11.45 7.81
C GLY A 120 18.42 11.28 9.21
N GLN A 121 17.13 11.02 9.34
CA GLN A 121 16.46 10.79 10.63
C GLN A 121 16.08 9.32 10.85
N VAL A 122 16.46 8.41 9.96
CA VAL A 122 16.16 6.98 10.10
C VAL A 122 17.44 6.18 10.34
N TRP A 123 17.41 5.35 11.37
CA TRP A 123 18.56 4.63 11.89
C TRP A 123 18.23 3.14 12.05
N GLU A 124 19.21 2.27 11.75
CA GLU A 124 19.16 0.88 12.14
C GLU A 124 20.16 0.60 13.27
N CYS A 125 19.69 -0.04 14.34
CA CYS A 125 20.48 -0.40 15.51
C CYS A 125 20.34 -1.88 15.78
N THR A 126 21.47 -2.58 15.90
CA THR A 126 21.48 -4.00 16.27
C THR A 126 21.62 -4.16 17.78
N VAL A 127 20.70 -4.88 18.41
CA VAL A 127 20.68 -5.13 19.85
C VAL A 127 20.47 -6.61 20.14
N PRO A 128 20.90 -7.14 21.31
CA PRO A 128 20.54 -8.50 21.72
C PRO A 128 19.00 -8.63 21.83
N THR A 129 18.44 -9.71 21.29
CA THR A 129 16.98 -9.93 21.22
C THR A 129 16.31 -9.85 22.61
N ALA A 130 17.00 -10.26 23.67
CA ALA A 130 16.51 -10.16 25.05
C ALA A 130 16.19 -8.72 25.50
N TYR A 131 16.77 -7.71 24.86
CA TYR A 131 16.54 -6.30 25.20
C TYR A 131 15.76 -5.52 24.14
N ALA A 132 15.40 -6.17 23.02
CA ALA A 132 14.79 -5.51 21.88
C ALA A 132 13.49 -4.78 22.24
N GLU A 133 12.59 -5.41 23.00
CA GLU A 133 11.32 -4.79 23.43
C GLU A 133 11.55 -3.56 24.31
N LYS A 134 12.55 -3.61 25.22
CA LYS A 134 12.90 -2.48 26.07
C LYS A 134 13.37 -1.28 25.27
N TYR A 135 14.21 -1.51 24.26
CA TYR A 135 14.69 -0.44 23.39
C TYR A 135 13.58 0.06 22.46
N ALA A 136 12.77 -0.84 21.90
CA ALA A 136 11.64 -0.46 21.07
C ALA A 136 10.64 0.45 21.80
N ALA A 137 10.41 0.19 23.09
CA ALA A 137 9.54 1.03 23.90
C ALA A 137 10.17 2.38 24.30
N ALA A 138 11.50 2.50 24.25
CA ALA A 138 12.22 3.72 24.63
C ALA A 138 12.42 4.70 23.47
N TYR A 139 12.29 4.24 22.22
CA TYR A 139 12.52 5.02 21.01
C TYR A 139 11.31 4.96 20.08
N ASN A 140 11.21 5.91 19.15
CA ASN A 140 10.21 5.86 18.07
C ASN A 140 10.64 4.79 17.05
N THR A 141 10.21 3.55 17.26
CA THR A 141 10.63 2.38 16.48
C THR A 141 9.59 2.06 15.41
N SER A 142 9.97 2.16 14.14
CA SER A 142 9.11 1.84 13.01
C SER A 142 9.08 0.34 12.67
N ASN A 143 10.16 -0.38 12.92
CA ASN A 143 10.25 -1.80 12.60
C ASN A 143 11.22 -2.55 13.51
N LEU A 144 10.95 -3.88 13.69
CA LEU A 144 11.85 -4.82 14.35
C LEU A 144 12.06 -6.04 13.46
N ARG A 145 13.32 -6.42 13.28
CA ARG A 145 13.67 -7.61 12.50
C ARG A 145 14.67 -8.48 13.27
N ASN A 146 14.27 -9.70 13.61
CA ASN A 146 15.16 -10.66 14.24
C ASN A 146 16.18 -11.21 13.23
N THR A 147 17.43 -11.37 13.67
CA THR A 147 18.48 -12.03 12.90
C THR A 147 18.71 -13.46 13.41
N SER A 148 19.50 -14.26 12.66
CA SER A 148 19.81 -15.63 13.03
C SER A 148 20.77 -15.76 14.23
N GLU A 149 21.37 -14.65 14.71
CA GLU A 149 22.42 -14.62 15.73
C GLU A 149 21.91 -14.17 17.12
N ASN A 150 20.63 -14.41 17.43
CA ASN A 150 20.00 -13.93 18.66
C ASN A 150 20.10 -12.41 18.86
N GLN A 151 20.09 -11.68 17.75
CA GLN A 151 20.08 -10.23 17.70
C GLN A 151 18.83 -9.74 16.99
N THR A 152 18.43 -8.52 17.28
CA THR A 152 17.31 -7.83 16.63
C THR A 152 17.80 -6.50 16.09
N ILE A 153 17.46 -6.22 14.85
CA ILE A 153 17.64 -4.91 14.23
C ILE A 153 16.38 -4.08 14.51
N LEU A 154 16.57 -2.95 15.17
CA LEU A 154 15.55 -1.95 15.40
C LEU A 154 15.69 -0.85 14.34
N ARG A 155 14.59 -0.51 13.68
CA ARG A 155 14.52 0.65 12.80
C ARG A 155 13.87 1.80 13.57
N ILE A 156 14.63 2.87 13.79
CA ILE A 156 14.30 3.96 14.73
C ILE A 156 14.29 5.28 13.98
N ILE A 157 13.27 6.09 14.25
CA ILE A 157 13.12 7.44 13.71
C ILE A 157 13.54 8.46 14.78
N GLY A 158 14.48 9.34 14.45
CA GLY A 158 14.98 10.36 15.37
C GLY A 158 16.07 11.24 14.76
N ASP A 159 16.16 12.48 15.25
CA ASP A 159 17.09 13.50 14.76
C ASP A 159 18.58 13.19 15.05
N ARG A 160 18.84 12.26 15.97
CA ARG A 160 20.18 11.89 16.42
C ARG A 160 20.33 10.38 16.46
N PRO A 161 21.58 9.87 16.30
CA PRO A 161 21.82 8.44 16.47
C PRO A 161 21.33 7.99 17.86
N PRO A 162 20.41 7.03 17.94
CA PRO A 162 19.85 6.58 19.23
C PRO A 162 20.85 5.77 20.06
N MET A 163 21.87 5.19 19.41
CA MET A 163 22.90 4.35 20.03
C MET A 163 24.23 4.51 19.30
N GLU A 164 25.35 4.10 19.94
CA GLU A 164 26.69 4.17 19.33
C GLU A 164 26.83 3.34 18.06
N ASN A 165 26.10 2.22 17.98
CA ASN A 165 26.10 1.34 16.81
C ASN A 165 25.02 1.68 15.77
N ALA A 166 24.40 2.85 15.87
CA ALA A 166 23.38 3.27 14.92
C ALA A 166 23.96 3.53 13.53
N VAL A 167 23.37 2.91 12.52
CA VAL A 167 23.69 3.13 11.11
C VAL A 167 22.55 3.88 10.47
N ARG A 168 22.87 5.02 9.81
CA ARG A 168 21.88 5.77 9.04
C ARG A 168 21.45 4.98 7.83
N VAL A 169 20.15 4.93 7.59
CA VAL A 169 19.53 4.23 6.44
C VAL A 169 18.58 5.15 5.69
N GLN A 170 18.29 4.80 4.45
CA GLN A 170 17.31 5.54 3.64
C GLN A 170 15.92 5.39 4.25
N PRO A 171 15.15 6.48 4.38
CA PRO A 171 13.78 6.41 4.85
C PRO A 171 12.87 5.71 3.84
N THR A 172 11.82 5.09 4.35
CA THR A 172 10.72 4.51 3.59
C THR A 172 9.45 5.32 3.80
N LEU A 173 8.46 5.10 2.96
CA LEU A 173 7.15 5.72 3.14
C LEU A 173 6.49 5.29 4.46
N GLU A 174 6.76 4.07 4.94
CA GLU A 174 6.29 3.58 6.24
C GLU A 174 6.93 4.35 7.40
N ASP A 175 8.23 4.68 7.31
CA ASP A 175 8.90 5.51 8.32
C ASP A 175 8.27 6.92 8.37
N LEU A 176 8.01 7.52 7.22
CA LEU A 176 7.35 8.82 7.15
C LEU A 176 5.94 8.78 7.74
N TYR A 177 5.17 7.74 7.43
CA TYR A 177 3.83 7.54 7.98
C TYR A 177 3.82 7.41 9.49
N LEU A 178 4.81 6.74 10.08
CA LEU A 178 4.96 6.55 11.52
C LEU A 178 5.63 7.74 12.22
N PHE A 179 6.32 8.60 11.47
CA PHE A 179 6.91 9.83 11.99
C PHE A 179 5.83 10.84 12.42
N TYR A 180 4.72 10.90 11.67
CA TYR A 180 3.57 11.81 11.91
C TYR A 180 2.45 11.15 12.68
#